data_dca7c2df7b4ad81f30543ad4bb91668c
#
_entry.id   dca7c2df7b4ad81f30543ad4bb91668c
#
_cell.length_a   1.000
_cell.length_b   1.000
_cell.length_c   1.000
_cell.angle_alpha   90.00
_cell.angle_beta   90.00
_cell.angle_gamma   90.00
#
_symmetry.space_group_name_H-M   'P 1'
#
loop_
_entity.id
_entity.type
_entity.pdbx_description
1 polymer ?
#
loop_
_entity_poly.entity_id
_entity_poly.type
_entity_poly.pdbx_seq_one_letter_code
_entity_poly.pdbx_strand_id
1 'polypeptide(L)'
;MSLKTISENFNSLPELVRVRAAEIGTNLAFKDDNTEITYEELNQISDSFAIGLISEGLEFGDRVAIWAPNSINWIVCAIGIQKAGGVLVPINTRMKGNEASFILNKSEAKFLFTEDSFLGINYIEPVSYTHLRAHETRGN
;
A
#
# COMPACT_ATOMS: atom_id res chain seq x y z
N MET A 1 21.81 -20.43 1.87
CA MET A 1 22.20 -19.23 1.11
C MET A 1 22.94 -18.28 2.02
N SER A 2 24.10 -17.83 1.61
CA SER A 2 24.87 -16.84 2.36
C SER A 2 24.22 -15.47 2.25
N LEU A 3 24.18 -14.71 3.34
CA LEU A 3 23.68 -13.33 3.32
C LEU A 3 24.42 -12.44 2.33
N LYS A 4 25.64 -12.84 1.94
CA LYS A 4 26.45 -12.12 0.95
C LYS A 4 25.93 -12.19 -0.47
N THR A 5 25.01 -13.12 -0.77
CA THR A 5 24.40 -13.21 -2.10
C THR A 5 23.16 -12.33 -2.23
N ILE A 6 22.74 -11.71 -1.14
CA ILE A 6 21.63 -10.78 -1.19
C ILE A 6 22.17 -9.46 -1.74
N SER A 7 21.67 -9.06 -2.87
CA SER A 7 22.08 -7.83 -3.51
C SER A 7 21.94 -6.66 -2.54
N GLU A 8 22.99 -5.89 -2.41
CA GLU A 8 22.99 -4.67 -1.60
C GLU A 8 22.71 -3.43 -2.45
N ASN A 9 22.58 -3.62 -3.75
CA ASN A 9 22.42 -2.52 -4.69
C ASN A 9 20.97 -2.37 -5.12
N PHE A 10 20.19 -1.65 -4.33
CA PHE A 10 18.85 -1.24 -4.70
C PHE A 10 18.62 0.18 -4.18
N ASN A 11 17.89 0.95 -4.97
CA ASN A 11 17.64 2.37 -4.70
C ASN A 11 16.24 2.65 -4.15
N SER A 12 15.38 1.64 -4.13
CA SER A 12 13.98 1.79 -3.69
C SER A 12 13.42 0.46 -3.19
N LEU A 13 12.33 0.53 -2.42
CA LEU A 13 11.61 -0.66 -1.99
C LEU A 13 11.03 -1.46 -3.16
N PRO A 14 10.43 -0.84 -4.18
CA PRO A 14 9.99 -1.59 -5.36
C PRO A 14 11.11 -2.36 -6.03
N GLU A 15 12.28 -1.75 -6.17
CA GLU A 15 13.44 -2.44 -6.75
C GLU A 15 13.91 -3.59 -5.88
N LEU A 16 13.94 -3.39 -4.55
CA LEU A 16 14.28 -4.46 -3.61
C LEU A 16 13.36 -5.66 -3.78
N VAL A 17 12.06 -5.43 -3.83
CA VAL A 17 11.06 -6.49 -3.98
C VAL A 17 11.27 -7.23 -5.31
N ARG A 18 11.49 -6.50 -6.39
CA ARG A 18 11.75 -7.08 -7.71
C ARG A 18 13.00 -7.96 -7.71
N VAL A 19 14.08 -7.47 -7.11
CA VAL A 19 15.35 -8.21 -7.04
C VAL A 19 15.19 -9.47 -6.19
N ARG A 20 14.53 -9.38 -5.04
CA ARG A 20 14.28 -10.55 -4.19
C ARG A 20 13.40 -11.57 -4.88
N ALA A 21 12.39 -11.13 -5.63
CA ALA A 21 11.54 -12.02 -6.40
C ALA A 21 12.32 -12.79 -7.46
N ALA A 22 13.31 -12.16 -8.09
CA ALA A 22 14.16 -12.80 -9.09
C ALA A 22 15.16 -13.77 -8.46
N GLU A 23 15.74 -13.42 -7.31
CA GLU A 23 16.79 -14.21 -6.67
C GLU A 23 16.24 -15.35 -5.80
N ILE A 24 15.19 -15.06 -5.02
CA ILE A 24 14.64 -15.99 -4.04
C ILE A 24 13.10 -15.98 -4.04
N GLY A 25 12.52 -15.94 -5.23
CA GLY A 25 11.07 -15.74 -5.41
C GLY A 25 10.18 -16.73 -4.67
N THR A 26 10.62 -17.97 -4.49
CA THR A 26 9.84 -19.00 -3.80
C THR A 26 9.94 -18.92 -2.27
N ASN A 27 10.86 -18.10 -1.77
CA ASN A 27 11.01 -17.93 -0.32
C ASN A 27 9.88 -17.08 0.25
N LEU A 28 9.53 -17.37 1.49
CA LEU A 28 8.51 -16.61 2.21
C LEU A 28 9.00 -15.21 2.48
N ALA A 29 8.22 -14.20 2.08
CA ALA A 29 8.52 -12.81 2.35
C ALA A 29 7.89 -12.34 3.66
N PHE A 30 6.59 -12.59 3.82
CA PHE A 30 5.83 -12.18 5.00
C PHE A 30 4.81 -13.23 5.38
N LYS A 31 4.52 -13.26 6.68
CA LYS A 31 3.50 -14.13 7.24
C LYS A 31 2.71 -13.32 8.28
N ASP A 32 1.40 -13.38 8.21
CA ASP A 32 0.51 -12.89 9.26
C ASP A 32 -0.31 -14.06 9.79
N ASP A 33 -1.29 -13.78 10.65
CA ASP A 33 -2.06 -14.83 11.33
C ASP A 33 -2.85 -15.73 10.38
N ASN A 34 -3.18 -15.23 9.22
CA ASN A 34 -4.12 -15.88 8.29
C ASN A 34 -3.48 -16.31 6.98
N THR A 35 -2.42 -15.65 6.56
CA THR A 35 -1.85 -15.86 5.24
C THR A 35 -0.33 -15.73 5.27
N GLU A 36 0.29 -16.22 4.22
CA GLU A 36 1.71 -16.01 3.94
C GLU A 36 1.87 -15.65 2.47
N ILE A 37 2.94 -14.95 2.15
CA ILE A 37 3.22 -14.50 0.80
C ILE A 37 4.70 -14.68 0.50
N THR A 38 5.00 -15.25 -0.65
CA THR A 38 6.38 -15.36 -1.15
C THR A 38 6.81 -14.05 -1.80
N TYR A 39 8.11 -13.88 -2.04
CA TYR A 39 8.63 -12.71 -2.73
C TYR A 39 8.05 -12.59 -4.14
N GLU A 40 7.93 -13.72 -4.84
CA GLU A 40 7.35 -13.73 -6.18
C GLU A 40 5.91 -13.27 -6.18
N GLU A 41 5.09 -13.79 -5.25
CA GLU A 41 3.71 -13.37 -5.09
C GLU A 41 3.59 -11.91 -4.72
N LEU A 42 4.42 -11.45 -3.79
CA LEU A 42 4.46 -10.04 -3.39
C LEU A 42 4.74 -9.14 -4.58
N ASN A 43 5.72 -9.51 -5.39
CA ASN A 43 6.08 -8.75 -6.59
C ASN A 43 4.92 -8.69 -7.59
N GLN A 44 4.31 -9.84 -7.87
CA GLN A 44 3.21 -9.94 -8.83
C GLN A 44 1.97 -9.18 -8.38
N ILE A 45 1.57 -9.35 -7.12
CA ILE A 45 0.36 -8.73 -6.60
C ILE A 45 0.55 -7.21 -6.48
N SER A 46 1.72 -6.76 -6.04
CA SER A 46 2.00 -5.34 -5.96
C SER A 46 2.11 -4.68 -7.35
N ASP A 47 2.58 -5.42 -8.35
CA ASP A 47 2.54 -4.94 -9.74
C ASP A 47 1.10 -4.74 -10.21
N SER A 48 0.23 -5.69 -9.96
CA SER A 48 -1.19 -5.61 -10.31
C SER A 48 -1.86 -4.42 -9.62
N PHE A 49 -1.55 -4.23 -8.36
CA PHE A 49 -2.06 -3.10 -7.59
C PHE A 49 -1.60 -1.76 -8.18
N ALA A 50 -0.33 -1.67 -8.55
CA ALA A 50 0.23 -0.47 -9.17
C ALA A 50 -0.45 -0.15 -10.51
N ILE A 51 -0.68 -1.18 -11.32
CA ILE A 51 -1.38 -1.03 -12.61
C ILE A 51 -2.79 -0.51 -12.37
N GLY A 52 -3.48 -1.05 -11.37
CA GLY A 52 -4.81 -0.59 -10.99
C GLY A 52 -4.83 0.89 -10.59
N LEU A 53 -3.87 1.32 -9.79
CA LEU A 53 -3.74 2.73 -9.40
C LEU A 53 -3.55 3.65 -10.60
N ILE A 54 -2.66 3.27 -11.49
CA ILE A 54 -2.36 4.06 -12.69
C ILE A 54 -3.61 4.14 -13.58
N SER A 55 -4.33 3.03 -13.73
CA SER A 55 -5.54 3.00 -14.55
C SER A 55 -6.66 3.87 -13.96
N GLU A 56 -6.67 4.07 -12.65
CA GLU A 56 -7.62 4.96 -11.97
C GLU A 56 -7.15 6.41 -11.94
N GLY A 57 -6.04 6.72 -12.57
CA GLY A 57 -5.60 8.09 -12.76
C GLY A 57 -4.50 8.57 -11.81
N LEU A 58 -3.82 7.65 -11.12
CA LEU A 58 -2.68 8.05 -10.29
C LEU A 58 -1.56 8.59 -11.18
N GLU A 59 -1.07 9.76 -10.84
CA GLU A 59 0.07 10.38 -11.49
C GLU A 59 1.29 10.39 -10.58
N PHE A 60 2.47 10.47 -11.17
CA PHE A 60 3.72 10.50 -10.41
C PHE A 60 3.69 11.61 -9.36
N GLY A 61 4.03 11.24 -8.14
CA GLY A 61 4.05 12.19 -7.02
C GLY A 61 2.71 12.34 -6.29
N ASP A 62 1.64 11.75 -6.80
CA ASP A 62 0.36 11.78 -6.10
C ASP A 62 0.46 11.04 -4.76
N ARG A 63 -0.20 11.57 -3.73
CA ARG A 63 -0.21 10.96 -2.41
C ARG A 63 -1.36 9.98 -2.30
N VAL A 64 -1.05 8.82 -1.74
CA VAL A 64 -2.02 7.76 -1.48
C VAL A 64 -1.93 7.38 -0.01
N ALA A 65 -3.02 7.50 0.71
CA ALA A 65 -3.06 7.21 2.13
C ALA A 65 -3.52 5.79 2.40
N ILE A 66 -2.95 5.16 3.42
CA ILE A 66 -3.41 3.89 3.97
C ILE A 66 -3.77 4.12 5.43
N TRP A 67 -5.01 3.83 5.77
CA TRP A 67 -5.53 3.89 7.14
C TRP A 67 -6.10 2.53 7.51
N ALA A 68 -5.21 1.63 7.92
CA ALA A 68 -5.54 0.24 8.18
C ALA A 68 -4.48 -0.40 9.08
N PRO A 69 -4.82 -1.48 9.81
CA PRO A 69 -3.85 -2.20 10.60
C PRO A 69 -2.80 -2.89 9.73
N ASN A 70 -1.65 -3.18 10.32
CA ASN A 70 -0.57 -3.87 9.64
C ASN A 70 -1.03 -5.28 9.21
N SER A 71 -0.76 -5.61 7.96
CA SER A 71 -1.12 -6.89 7.37
C SER A 71 -0.33 -7.09 6.08
N ILE A 72 -0.42 -8.26 5.50
CA ILE A 72 0.15 -8.53 4.16
C ILE A 72 -0.50 -7.59 3.14
N ASN A 73 -1.80 -7.35 3.22
CA ASN A 73 -2.49 -6.43 2.32
C ASN A 73 -1.95 -5.00 2.44
N TRP A 74 -1.65 -4.56 3.65
CA TRP A 74 -1.03 -3.25 3.87
C TRP A 74 0.30 -3.14 3.14
N ILE A 75 1.13 -4.18 3.26
CA ILE A 75 2.46 -4.23 2.62
C ILE A 75 2.34 -4.23 1.11
N VAL A 76 1.45 -5.06 0.57
CA VAL A 76 1.19 -5.13 -0.89
C VAL A 76 0.76 -3.75 -1.41
N CYS A 77 -0.15 -3.11 -0.70
CA CYS A 77 -0.65 -1.80 -1.05
C CYS A 77 0.48 -0.75 -1.04
N ALA A 78 1.27 -0.74 0.03
CA ALA A 78 2.39 0.19 0.18
C ALA A 78 3.42 0.06 -0.95
N ILE A 79 3.81 -1.17 -1.26
CA ILE A 79 4.76 -1.43 -2.35
C ILE A 79 4.14 -1.05 -3.69
N GLY A 80 2.88 -1.39 -3.92
CA GLY A 80 2.18 -1.05 -5.15
C GLY A 80 2.05 0.45 -5.38
N ILE A 81 1.77 1.21 -4.33
CA ILE A 81 1.73 2.68 -4.40
C ILE A 81 3.08 3.21 -4.88
N GLN A 82 4.16 2.73 -4.30
CA GLN A 82 5.51 3.18 -4.67
C GLN A 82 5.89 2.74 -6.09
N LYS A 83 5.51 1.53 -6.50
CA LYS A 83 5.71 1.06 -7.88
C LYS A 83 5.00 1.96 -8.90
N ALA A 84 3.83 2.46 -8.54
CA ALA A 84 3.05 3.33 -9.41
C ALA A 84 3.58 4.77 -9.46
N GLY A 85 4.60 5.08 -8.68
CA GLY A 85 5.14 6.43 -8.59
C GLY A 85 4.42 7.32 -7.59
N GLY A 86 3.55 6.74 -6.77
CA GLY A 86 2.85 7.46 -5.72
C GLY A 86 3.69 7.67 -4.47
N VAL A 87 3.22 8.54 -3.62
CA VAL A 87 3.82 8.81 -2.31
C VAL A 87 2.92 8.23 -1.24
N LEU A 88 3.46 7.29 -0.47
CA LEU A 88 2.74 6.62 0.60
C LEU A 88 2.54 7.56 1.79
N VAL A 89 1.30 7.67 2.26
CA VAL A 89 0.95 8.42 3.46
C VAL A 89 0.29 7.46 4.47
N PRO A 90 1.06 6.87 5.38
CA PRO A 90 0.48 5.97 6.37
C PRO A 90 -0.22 6.76 7.47
N ILE A 91 -1.44 6.33 7.83
CA ILE A 91 -2.21 6.92 8.91
C ILE A 91 -2.33 5.90 10.02
N ASN A 92 -1.97 6.30 11.24
CA ASN A 92 -2.04 5.43 12.41
C ASN A 92 -3.50 5.06 12.69
N THR A 93 -3.75 3.77 12.94
CA THR A 93 -5.09 3.26 13.21
C THR A 93 -5.69 3.77 14.51
N ARG A 94 -4.85 4.30 15.40
CA ARG A 94 -5.32 4.92 16.65
C ARG A 94 -5.92 6.30 16.43
N MET A 95 -5.66 6.90 15.27
CA MET A 95 -6.22 8.20 14.94
C MET A 95 -7.71 8.08 14.65
N LYS A 96 -8.45 9.09 15.08
CA LYS A 96 -9.87 9.19 14.78
C LYS A 96 -10.08 9.93 13.46
N GLY A 97 -11.31 9.93 12.98
CA GLY A 97 -11.63 10.49 11.67
C GLY A 97 -11.21 11.95 11.49
N ASN A 98 -11.35 12.78 12.53
CA ASN A 98 -10.94 14.19 12.45
C ASN A 98 -9.42 14.35 12.29
N GLU A 99 -8.64 13.51 12.96
CA GLU A 99 -7.18 13.49 12.85
C GLU A 99 -6.76 12.96 11.47
N ALA A 100 -7.37 11.88 11.02
CA ALA A 100 -7.13 11.32 9.69
C ALA A 100 -7.50 12.32 8.61
N SER A 101 -8.63 13.02 8.78
CA SER A 101 -9.08 14.06 7.87
C SER A 101 -8.04 15.19 7.75
N PHE A 102 -7.46 15.59 8.87
CA PHE A 102 -6.39 16.60 8.87
C PHE A 102 -5.19 16.14 8.03
N ILE A 103 -4.77 14.88 8.22
CA ILE A 103 -3.63 14.32 7.47
C ILE A 103 -3.95 14.24 5.98
N LEU A 104 -5.16 13.82 5.63
CA LEU A 104 -5.58 13.73 4.23
C LEU A 104 -5.61 15.10 3.58
N ASN A 105 -6.10 16.12 4.30
CA ASN A 105 -6.10 17.50 3.80
C ASN A 105 -4.67 18.02 3.62
N LYS A 106 -3.83 17.82 4.62
CA LYS A 106 -2.46 18.32 4.63
C LYS A 106 -1.63 17.70 3.53
N SER A 107 -1.78 16.40 3.31
CA SER A 107 -1.03 15.65 2.30
C SER A 107 -1.63 15.79 0.90
N GLU A 108 -2.87 16.28 0.80
CA GLU A 108 -3.61 16.31 -0.48
C GLU A 108 -3.71 14.92 -1.09
N ALA A 109 -3.99 13.90 -0.26
CA ALA A 109 -4.08 12.53 -0.71
C ALA A 109 -5.19 12.36 -1.74
N LYS A 110 -4.84 11.70 -2.83
CA LYS A 110 -5.76 11.47 -3.94
C LYS A 110 -6.61 10.21 -3.73
N PHE A 111 -6.06 9.22 -3.05
CA PHE A 111 -6.74 7.96 -2.73
C PHE A 111 -6.55 7.63 -1.26
N LEU A 112 -7.54 6.96 -0.70
CA LEU A 112 -7.49 6.44 0.66
C LEU A 112 -7.87 4.96 0.65
N PHE A 113 -7.00 4.13 1.19
CA PHE A 113 -7.27 2.70 1.42
C PHE A 113 -7.52 2.45 2.89
N THR A 114 -8.59 1.76 3.18
CA THR A 114 -8.95 1.32 4.53
C THR A 114 -9.00 -0.21 4.54
N GLU A 115 -9.21 -0.80 5.70
CA GLU A 115 -9.28 -2.25 5.83
C GLU A 115 -10.32 -2.87 4.89
N ASP A 116 -11.47 -2.25 4.79
CA ASP A 116 -12.55 -2.74 3.94
C ASP A 116 -12.19 -2.73 2.45
N SER A 117 -11.40 -1.76 2.04
CA SER A 117 -11.01 -1.61 0.63
C SER A 117 -9.87 -2.55 0.21
N PHE A 118 -9.26 -3.28 1.15
CA PHE A 118 -8.25 -4.29 0.81
C PHE A 118 -8.86 -5.59 0.27
N LEU A 119 -10.16 -5.78 0.39
CA LEU A 119 -10.82 -6.99 -0.04
C LEU A 119 -10.89 -7.13 -1.57
N GLY A 120 -10.53 -6.11 -2.31
CA GLY A 120 -10.46 -6.16 -3.76
C GLY A 120 -9.69 -5.00 -4.35
N ILE A 121 -8.95 -5.31 -5.39
CA ILE A 121 -8.14 -4.32 -6.13
C ILE A 121 -9.03 -3.27 -6.82
N ASN A 122 -10.34 -3.52 -6.86
CA ASN A 122 -11.31 -2.68 -7.56
C ASN A 122 -11.81 -1.50 -6.74
N TYR A 123 -11.33 -1.35 -5.50
CA TYR A 123 -11.83 -0.32 -4.58
C TYR A 123 -10.87 0.87 -4.45
N ILE A 124 -10.42 1.39 -5.58
CA ILE A 124 -9.62 2.61 -5.61
C ILE A 124 -10.59 3.76 -5.85
N GLU A 125 -10.90 4.49 -4.81
CA GLU A 125 -11.79 5.64 -4.91
C GLU A 125 -11.05 6.92 -4.57
N PRO A 126 -11.34 8.02 -5.29
CA PRO A 126 -10.78 9.32 -4.94
C PRO A 126 -11.22 9.72 -3.54
N VAL A 127 -10.31 10.29 -2.77
CA VAL A 127 -10.62 10.75 -1.42
C VAL A 127 -11.52 11.97 -1.49
N SER A 128 -12.61 11.93 -0.70
CA SER A 128 -13.49 13.05 -0.49
C SER A 128 -13.53 13.35 1.01
N TYR A 129 -13.20 14.55 1.40
CA TYR A 129 -13.24 14.94 2.80
C TYR A 129 -14.65 14.88 3.37
N THR A 130 -15.63 15.17 2.55
CA THR A 130 -17.03 15.04 2.92
C THR A 130 -17.38 13.59 3.18
N HIS A 131 -16.91 12.69 2.32
CA HIS A 131 -17.10 11.25 2.47
C HIS A 131 -16.49 10.74 3.78
N LEU A 132 -15.28 11.17 4.09
CA LEU A 132 -14.59 10.79 5.31
C LEU A 132 -15.34 11.24 6.56
N ARG A 133 -15.88 12.46 6.55
CA ARG A 133 -16.69 12.97 7.66
C ARG A 133 -17.96 12.16 7.86
N ALA A 134 -18.63 11.80 6.78
CA ALA A 134 -19.81 10.95 6.84
C ALA A 134 -19.49 9.58 7.43
N HIS A 135 -18.36 9.01 7.04
CA HIS A 135 -17.89 7.73 7.56
C HIS A 135 -17.55 7.82 9.05
N GLU A 136 -16.89 8.89 9.47
CA GLU A 136 -16.57 9.14 10.88
C GLU A 136 -17.85 9.21 11.74
N THR A 137 -18.86 9.90 11.26
CA THR A 137 -20.13 10.02 11.96
C THR A 137 -20.79 8.66 12.15
N ARG A 138 -20.68 7.77 11.17
CA ARG A 138 -21.22 6.41 11.25
C ARG A 138 -20.41 5.51 12.18
N GLY A 139 -19.11 5.78 12.32
CA GLY A 139 -18.21 4.97 13.14
C GLY A 139 -18.34 5.23 14.63
N ASN A 140 -19.04 6.24 15.00
CA ASN A 140 -19.27 6.59 16.39
C ASN A 140 -20.68 6.16 16.80
#